data_3173232992476ae53a89f28a642fa4e9
#
_entry.id   3173232992476ae53a89f28a642fa4e9
#
_cell.length_a   1.000
_cell.length_b   1.000
_cell.length_c   1.000
_cell.angle_alpha   90.00
_cell.angle_beta   90.00
_cell.angle_gamma   90.00
#
_symmetry.space_group_name_H-M   'P 1'
#
loop_
_entity.id
_entity.type
_entity.pdbx_description
1 polymer ?
#
loop_
_entity_poly.entity_id
_entity_poly.type
_entity_poly.pdbx_seq_one_letter_code
_entity_poly.pdbx_strand_id
1 'polypeptide(L)'
;MKIITITGYKGGVGKSTVAVHLAAFFSKKGKTVLVDGDPNRTSVAWAERGSLPFEVVDQQQAMKAVGGADFIVIDTPARPDSDDLKELAKGCDLIVLPTAPDVLSLQPMLETCRALPGAKYRALLTIVPPHPSREGEIMQGELRQAGIQVFDAMIRRTVGFPKSALAGTTVETLDDARQKSAWADVESLGNEILALI
;
A
#
# COMPACT_ATOMS: atom_id res chain seq x y z
N MET A 1 -10.83 9.75 -12.31
CA MET A 1 -10.35 8.41 -11.91
C MET A 1 -8.86 8.52 -11.62
N LYS A 2 -8.43 8.05 -10.46
CA LYS A 2 -7.02 8.02 -10.02
C LYS A 2 -6.61 6.59 -9.74
N ILE A 3 -5.42 6.20 -10.20
CA ILE A 3 -4.92 4.82 -10.10
C ILE A 3 -3.65 4.81 -9.26
N ILE A 4 -3.69 4.09 -8.15
CA ILE A 4 -2.58 3.94 -7.21
C ILE A 4 -2.17 2.47 -7.16
N THR A 5 -0.92 2.18 -7.50
CA THR A 5 -0.40 0.81 -7.52
C THR A 5 0.54 0.56 -6.35
N ILE A 6 0.30 -0.50 -5.59
CA ILE A 6 1.17 -0.95 -4.51
C ILE A 6 1.97 -2.14 -5.01
N THR A 7 3.31 -1.99 -5.14
CA THR A 7 4.18 -3.00 -5.72
C THR A 7 5.53 -3.10 -4.99
N GLY A 8 6.32 -4.11 -5.31
CA GLY A 8 7.68 -4.28 -4.79
C GLY A 8 8.14 -5.74 -4.82
N TYR A 9 9.45 -5.94 -4.94
CA TYR A 9 10.05 -7.27 -5.12
C TYR A 9 10.00 -8.16 -3.86
N LYS A 10 9.82 -7.59 -2.67
CA LYS A 10 9.81 -8.37 -1.42
C LYS A 10 8.39 -8.76 -0.99
N GLY A 11 8.22 -10.03 -0.60
CA GLY A 11 7.05 -10.52 0.12
C GLY A 11 7.07 -10.09 1.59
N GLY A 12 5.88 -9.97 2.22
CA GLY A 12 5.77 -9.70 3.66
C GLY A 12 6.02 -8.25 4.11
N VAL A 13 6.24 -7.30 3.19
CA VAL A 13 6.41 -5.87 3.50
C VAL A 13 5.09 -5.10 3.66
N GLY A 14 3.96 -5.77 3.70
CA GLY A 14 2.66 -5.15 3.95
C GLY A 14 1.94 -4.58 2.73
N LYS A 15 2.24 -5.01 1.49
CA LYS A 15 1.57 -4.53 0.27
C LYS A 15 0.05 -4.61 0.37
N SER A 16 -0.51 -5.80 0.55
CA SER A 16 -1.97 -6.00 0.66
C SER A 16 -2.57 -5.25 1.85
N THR A 17 -1.85 -5.19 2.98
CA THR A 17 -2.28 -4.40 4.14
C THR A 17 -2.42 -2.92 3.78
N VAL A 18 -1.42 -2.34 3.11
CA VAL A 18 -1.44 -0.95 2.64
C VAL A 18 -2.56 -0.76 1.61
N ALA A 19 -2.70 -1.67 0.64
CA ALA A 19 -3.72 -1.60 -0.42
C ALA A 19 -5.14 -1.57 0.17
N VAL A 20 -5.49 -2.51 1.06
CA VAL A 20 -6.79 -2.58 1.72
C VAL A 20 -7.10 -1.30 2.51
N HIS A 21 -6.14 -0.79 3.27
CA HIS A 21 -6.35 0.39 4.11
C HIS A 21 -6.39 1.69 3.31
N LEU A 22 -5.59 1.81 2.23
CA LEU A 22 -5.70 2.94 1.31
C LEU A 22 -7.03 2.94 0.56
N ALA A 23 -7.51 1.76 0.10
CA ALA A 23 -8.82 1.66 -0.52
C ALA A 23 -9.94 2.09 0.46
N ALA A 24 -9.83 1.74 1.74
CA ALA A 24 -10.76 2.22 2.77
C ALA A 24 -10.66 3.74 3.00
N PHE A 25 -9.48 4.32 2.96
CA PHE A 25 -9.31 5.77 3.03
C PHE A 25 -9.97 6.47 1.84
N PHE A 26 -9.70 5.99 0.62
CA PHE A 26 -10.25 6.58 -0.61
C PHE A 26 -11.76 6.37 -0.73
N SER A 27 -12.32 5.27 -0.21
CA SER A 27 -13.78 5.03 -0.24
C SER A 27 -14.58 6.11 0.49
N LYS A 28 -13.97 6.84 1.41
CA LYS A 28 -14.56 8.03 2.06
C LYS A 28 -14.54 9.29 1.16
N LYS A 29 -13.83 9.25 0.05
CA LYS A 29 -13.66 10.37 -0.88
C LYS A 29 -14.39 10.17 -2.19
N GLY A 30 -14.65 8.92 -2.58
CA GLY A 30 -15.33 8.57 -3.82
C GLY A 30 -15.44 7.06 -4.03
N LYS A 31 -16.10 6.66 -5.10
CA LYS A 31 -16.24 5.25 -5.48
C LYS A 31 -14.85 4.64 -5.66
N THR A 32 -14.52 3.64 -4.86
CA THR A 32 -13.19 3.00 -4.84
C THR A 32 -13.30 1.52 -5.14
N VAL A 33 -12.39 1.04 -5.97
CA VAL A 33 -12.22 -0.39 -6.29
C VAL A 33 -10.79 -0.80 -5.94
N LEU A 34 -10.65 -1.90 -5.22
CA LEU A 34 -9.36 -2.57 -5.00
C LEU A 34 -9.25 -3.75 -5.96
N VAL A 35 -8.24 -3.72 -6.81
CA VAL A 35 -7.92 -4.82 -7.74
C VAL A 35 -6.81 -5.66 -7.12
N ASP A 36 -7.11 -6.92 -6.85
CA ASP A 36 -6.14 -7.92 -6.36
C ASP A 36 -5.49 -8.62 -7.57
N GLY A 37 -4.25 -8.24 -7.84
CA GLY A 37 -3.41 -8.82 -8.89
C GLY A 37 -2.47 -9.91 -8.37
N ASP A 38 -2.46 -10.20 -7.04
CA ASP A 38 -1.61 -11.25 -6.48
C ASP A 38 -2.28 -12.63 -6.68
N PRO A 39 -1.57 -13.62 -7.27
CA PRO A 39 -2.07 -14.99 -7.39
C PRO A 39 -2.50 -15.61 -6.05
N ASN A 40 -1.95 -15.18 -4.93
CA ASN A 40 -2.37 -15.62 -3.60
C ASN A 40 -3.73 -15.05 -3.17
N ARG A 41 -4.31 -14.09 -3.92
CA ARG A 41 -5.63 -13.51 -3.68
C ARG A 41 -5.81 -13.00 -2.24
N THR A 42 -4.77 -12.37 -1.68
CA THR A 42 -4.75 -11.95 -0.28
C THR A 42 -5.82 -10.91 0.03
N SER A 43 -6.01 -9.93 -0.85
CA SER A 43 -7.00 -8.86 -0.70
C SER A 43 -8.42 -9.36 -0.92
N VAL A 44 -8.64 -10.28 -1.87
CA VAL A 44 -9.93 -10.96 -2.07
C VAL A 44 -10.29 -11.81 -0.85
N ALA A 45 -9.35 -12.65 -0.38
CA ALA A 45 -9.57 -13.47 0.80
C ALA A 45 -9.80 -12.63 2.07
N TRP A 46 -9.25 -11.42 2.13
CA TRP A 46 -9.55 -10.46 3.21
C TRP A 46 -11.01 -10.01 3.14
N ALA A 47 -11.49 -9.60 1.97
CA ALA A 47 -12.88 -9.16 1.77
C ALA A 47 -13.90 -10.27 2.04
N GLU A 48 -13.61 -11.52 1.71
CA GLU A 48 -14.47 -12.68 1.93
C GLU A 48 -14.72 -13.00 3.41
N ARG A 49 -13.85 -12.53 4.33
CA ARG A 49 -13.99 -12.78 5.78
C ARG A 49 -14.96 -11.83 6.47
N GLY A 50 -15.30 -10.70 5.86
CA GLY A 50 -16.11 -9.70 6.55
C GLY A 50 -16.72 -8.67 5.61
N SER A 51 -16.66 -7.40 6.00
CA SER A 51 -17.23 -6.31 5.21
C SER A 51 -16.24 -5.15 5.09
N LEU A 52 -15.95 -4.77 3.84
CA LEU A 52 -15.13 -3.61 3.51
C LEU A 52 -16.01 -2.53 2.85
N PRO A 53 -15.71 -1.23 3.04
CA PRO A 53 -16.52 -0.14 2.50
C PRO A 53 -16.25 0.16 1.01
N PHE A 54 -15.63 -0.78 0.29
CA PHE A 54 -15.28 -0.68 -1.12
C PHE A 54 -15.35 -2.07 -1.77
N GLU A 55 -15.39 -2.10 -3.09
CA GLU A 55 -15.40 -3.34 -3.87
C GLU A 55 -13.96 -3.89 -4.00
N VAL A 56 -13.81 -5.20 -3.81
CA VAL A 56 -12.55 -5.93 -4.05
C VAL A 56 -12.79 -6.94 -5.14
N VAL A 57 -11.98 -6.90 -6.19
CA VAL A 57 -12.10 -7.78 -7.35
C VAL A 57 -10.74 -8.38 -7.72
N ASP A 58 -10.75 -9.52 -8.36
CA ASP A 58 -9.54 -10.03 -8.98
C ASP A 58 -9.27 -9.36 -10.34
N GLN A 59 -8.09 -9.62 -10.90
CA GLN A 59 -7.67 -9.04 -12.16
C GLN A 59 -8.63 -9.35 -13.33
N GLN A 60 -9.28 -10.53 -13.33
CA GLN A 60 -10.19 -10.91 -14.40
C GLN A 60 -11.50 -10.11 -14.38
N GLN A 61 -11.93 -9.70 -13.20
CA GLN A 61 -13.15 -8.93 -12.99
C GLN A 61 -12.90 -7.41 -13.08
N ALA A 62 -11.63 -6.97 -13.01
CA ALA A 62 -11.26 -5.56 -12.93
C ALA A 62 -11.92 -4.69 -14.02
N MET A 63 -11.88 -5.13 -15.29
CA MET A 63 -12.45 -4.38 -16.42
C MET A 63 -13.94 -4.03 -16.22
N LYS A 64 -14.70 -4.88 -15.53
CA LYS A 64 -16.13 -4.64 -15.28
C LYS A 64 -16.36 -3.75 -14.06
N ALA A 65 -15.52 -3.89 -13.04
CA ALA A 65 -15.68 -3.22 -11.74
C ALA A 65 -15.21 -1.76 -11.75
N VAL A 66 -14.14 -1.45 -12.51
CA VAL A 66 -13.52 -0.11 -12.50
C VAL A 66 -14.36 0.96 -13.19
N GLY A 67 -15.43 0.58 -13.89
CA GLY A 67 -16.33 1.54 -14.55
C GLY A 67 -16.95 2.55 -13.57
N GLY A 68 -16.67 3.84 -13.76
CA GLY A 68 -17.17 4.91 -12.91
C GLY A 68 -16.52 4.98 -11.51
N ALA A 69 -15.39 4.32 -11.29
CA ALA A 69 -14.61 4.49 -10.06
C ALA A 69 -13.88 5.84 -10.08
N ASP A 70 -13.84 6.50 -8.92
CA ASP A 70 -13.02 7.69 -8.70
C ASP A 70 -11.58 7.31 -8.37
N PHE A 71 -11.42 6.21 -7.62
CA PHE A 71 -10.13 5.66 -7.20
C PHE A 71 -10.03 4.16 -7.50
N ILE A 72 -8.89 3.76 -8.03
CA ILE A 72 -8.51 2.36 -8.21
C ILE A 72 -7.21 2.14 -7.44
N VAL A 73 -7.22 1.16 -6.53
CA VAL A 73 -6.03 0.70 -5.82
C VAL A 73 -5.66 -0.68 -6.38
N ILE A 74 -4.40 -0.88 -6.77
CA ILE A 74 -3.93 -2.15 -7.33
C ILE A 74 -2.94 -2.77 -6.35
N ASP A 75 -3.29 -3.94 -5.82
CA ASP A 75 -2.39 -4.79 -5.03
C ASP A 75 -1.69 -5.78 -5.97
N THR A 76 -0.37 -5.76 -6.01
CA THR A 76 0.41 -6.58 -6.95
C THR A 76 1.12 -7.74 -6.26
N PRO A 77 1.48 -8.80 -7.00
CA PRO A 77 2.29 -9.89 -6.48
C PRO A 77 3.65 -9.39 -5.97
N ALA A 78 4.30 -10.21 -5.16
CA ALA A 78 5.72 -10.04 -4.89
C ALA A 78 6.53 -10.43 -6.14
N ARG A 79 7.60 -9.68 -6.43
CA ARG A 79 8.49 -9.92 -7.57
C ARG A 79 7.79 -9.85 -8.92
N PRO A 80 7.13 -8.72 -9.25
CA PRO A 80 6.72 -8.49 -10.63
C PRO A 80 7.96 -8.50 -11.53
N ASP A 81 7.83 -8.94 -12.75
CA ASP A 81 8.93 -8.82 -13.68
C ASP A 81 9.14 -7.37 -14.16
N SER A 82 10.23 -7.11 -14.88
CA SER A 82 10.58 -5.75 -15.28
C SER A 82 9.61 -5.16 -16.30
N ASP A 83 8.93 -6.00 -17.09
CA ASP A 83 8.00 -5.54 -18.10
C ASP A 83 6.62 -5.28 -17.46
N ASP A 84 6.20 -6.12 -16.52
CA ASP A 84 5.03 -5.85 -15.68
C ASP A 84 5.17 -4.50 -14.94
N LEU A 85 6.33 -4.22 -14.35
CA LEU A 85 6.58 -2.94 -13.67
C LEU A 85 6.48 -1.74 -14.61
N LYS A 86 7.00 -1.85 -15.84
CA LYS A 86 6.90 -0.78 -16.84
C LYS A 86 5.45 -0.54 -17.27
N GLU A 87 4.68 -1.61 -17.46
CA GLU A 87 3.25 -1.48 -17.82
C GLU A 87 2.45 -0.85 -16.68
N LEU A 88 2.67 -1.30 -15.44
CA LEU A 88 2.05 -0.70 -14.26
C LEU A 88 2.41 0.79 -14.13
N ALA A 89 3.68 1.15 -14.39
CA ALA A 89 4.14 2.53 -14.33
C ALA A 89 3.47 3.45 -15.36
N LYS A 90 3.16 2.93 -16.55
CA LYS A 90 2.45 3.69 -17.59
C LYS A 90 0.96 3.86 -17.27
N GLY A 91 0.38 2.90 -16.56
CA GLY A 91 -1.05 2.80 -16.30
C GLY A 91 -1.52 3.44 -14.99
N CYS A 92 -0.63 3.97 -14.14
CA CYS A 92 -1.01 4.51 -12.83
C CYS A 92 -0.55 5.95 -12.60
N ASP A 93 -1.25 6.66 -11.70
CA ASP A 93 -0.89 8.03 -11.29
C ASP A 93 0.26 8.03 -10.27
N LEU A 94 0.38 6.97 -9.45
CA LEU A 94 1.41 6.85 -8.43
C LEU A 94 1.69 5.38 -8.09
N ILE A 95 2.96 5.04 -7.95
CA ILE A 95 3.42 3.77 -7.40
C ILE A 95 3.85 3.96 -5.95
N VAL A 96 3.30 3.16 -5.06
CA VAL A 96 3.71 3.04 -3.65
C VAL A 96 4.61 1.81 -3.52
N LEU A 97 5.81 1.99 -2.97
CA LEU A 97 6.82 0.94 -2.77
C LEU A 97 7.01 0.66 -1.26
N PRO A 98 6.22 -0.26 -0.66
CA PRO A 98 6.39 -0.61 0.74
C PRO A 98 7.73 -1.30 1.01
N THR A 99 8.40 -0.90 2.08
CA THR A 99 9.61 -1.56 2.60
C THR A 99 9.63 -1.47 4.13
N ALA A 100 10.12 -2.51 4.79
CA ALA A 100 10.38 -2.42 6.23
C ALA A 100 11.75 -1.76 6.50
N PRO A 101 11.97 -1.15 7.66
CA PRO A 101 13.25 -0.50 8.00
C PRO A 101 14.32 -1.53 8.38
N ASP A 102 14.61 -2.46 7.47
CA ASP A 102 15.64 -3.47 7.60
C ASP A 102 16.39 -3.68 6.27
N VAL A 103 17.66 -4.10 6.35
CA VAL A 103 18.54 -4.26 5.19
C VAL A 103 17.99 -5.27 4.18
N LEU A 104 17.33 -6.34 4.64
CA LEU A 104 16.79 -7.38 3.76
C LEU A 104 15.56 -6.90 2.97
N SER A 105 14.88 -5.87 3.46
CA SER A 105 13.75 -5.22 2.78
C SER A 105 14.22 -4.09 1.86
N LEU A 106 15.26 -3.38 2.25
CA LEU A 106 15.78 -2.23 1.52
C LEU A 106 16.34 -2.60 0.15
N GLN A 107 17.17 -3.65 0.08
CA GLN A 107 17.82 -4.04 -1.17
C GLN A 107 16.81 -4.35 -2.30
N PRO A 108 15.79 -5.21 -2.10
CA PRO A 108 14.75 -5.45 -3.11
C PRO A 108 13.96 -4.19 -3.48
N MET A 109 13.74 -3.27 -2.55
CA MET A 109 13.06 -2.00 -2.84
C MET A 109 13.92 -1.12 -3.76
N LEU A 110 15.23 -1.00 -3.51
CA LEU A 110 16.13 -0.26 -4.38
C LEU A 110 16.22 -0.88 -5.79
N GLU A 111 16.16 -2.20 -5.91
CA GLU A 111 16.06 -2.88 -7.20
C GLU A 111 14.77 -2.52 -7.94
N THR A 112 13.65 -2.47 -7.21
CA THR A 112 12.38 -1.99 -7.79
C THR A 112 12.49 -0.55 -8.29
N CYS A 113 13.09 0.35 -7.51
CA CYS A 113 13.31 1.75 -7.95
C CYS A 113 14.12 1.84 -9.24
N ARG A 114 15.16 1.03 -9.38
CA ARG A 114 16.00 0.99 -10.60
C ARG A 114 15.24 0.46 -11.82
N ALA A 115 14.25 -0.41 -11.60
CA ALA A 115 13.41 -0.96 -12.67
C ALA A 115 12.29 0.00 -13.11
N LEU A 116 12.10 1.15 -12.44
CA LEU A 116 11.06 2.14 -12.67
C LEU A 116 11.60 3.50 -13.15
N PRO A 117 12.44 3.56 -14.21
CA PRO A 117 13.01 4.83 -14.66
C PRO A 117 11.89 5.75 -15.19
N GLY A 118 11.84 6.98 -14.65
CA GLY A 118 10.86 7.99 -15.06
C GLY A 118 9.44 7.78 -14.52
N ALA A 119 9.18 6.72 -13.78
CA ALA A 119 7.89 6.49 -13.14
C ALA A 119 7.72 7.39 -11.91
N LYS A 120 6.48 7.79 -11.63
CA LYS A 120 6.12 8.50 -10.41
C LYS A 120 5.94 7.50 -9.28
N TYR A 121 6.93 7.35 -8.44
CA TYR A 121 6.87 6.45 -7.28
C TYR A 121 7.33 7.13 -6.00
N ARG A 122 6.94 6.55 -4.85
CA ARG A 122 7.49 6.88 -3.54
C ARG A 122 7.66 5.61 -2.70
N ALA A 123 8.78 5.51 -2.01
CA ALA A 123 8.99 4.49 -1.00
C ALA A 123 8.14 4.79 0.24
N LEU A 124 7.56 3.75 0.83
CA LEU A 124 6.76 3.81 2.05
C LEU A 124 7.41 2.92 3.11
N LEU A 125 7.82 3.49 4.23
CA LEU A 125 8.25 2.70 5.37
C LEU A 125 7.04 2.06 6.05
N THR A 126 7.05 0.74 6.13
CA THR A 126 6.01 -0.10 6.74
C THR A 126 6.60 -0.95 7.86
N ILE A 127 5.75 -1.52 8.71
CA ILE A 127 6.18 -2.37 9.83
C ILE A 127 7.20 -1.63 10.73
N VAL A 128 7.12 -0.31 10.75
CA VAL A 128 8.03 0.53 11.52
C VAL A 128 7.84 0.24 13.00
N PRO A 129 8.91 -0.07 13.75
CA PRO A 129 8.81 -0.24 15.20
C PRO A 129 8.20 1.01 15.85
N PRO A 130 7.24 0.83 16.79
CA PRO A 130 6.64 1.97 17.47
C PRO A 130 7.64 2.65 18.39
N HIS A 131 7.33 3.90 18.78
CA HIS A 131 8.10 4.63 19.78
C HIS A 131 8.42 3.76 21.03
N PRO A 132 9.64 3.84 21.59
CA PRO A 132 10.68 4.87 21.39
C PRO A 132 11.70 4.56 20.27
N SER A 133 11.50 3.54 19.43
CA SER A 133 12.40 3.28 18.30
C SER A 133 12.39 4.46 17.30
N ARG A 134 13.55 4.78 16.78
CA ARG A 134 13.77 5.78 15.73
C ARG A 134 14.21 5.17 14.39
N GLU A 135 14.14 3.86 14.26
CA GLU A 135 14.59 3.14 13.06
C GLU A 135 13.92 3.64 11.78
N GLY A 136 12.60 3.92 11.85
CA GLY A 136 11.86 4.47 10.72
C GLY A 136 12.38 5.85 10.29
N GLU A 137 12.58 6.77 11.23
CA GLU A 137 13.08 8.13 10.98
C GLU A 137 14.50 8.10 10.40
N ILE A 138 15.37 7.26 10.95
CA ILE A 138 16.75 7.09 10.48
C ILE A 138 16.74 6.58 9.04
N MET A 139 16.03 5.47 8.77
CA MET A 139 15.93 4.89 7.42
C MET A 139 15.33 5.89 6.42
N GLN A 140 14.30 6.64 6.81
CA GLN A 140 13.70 7.66 5.96
C GLN A 140 14.73 8.75 5.58
N GLY A 141 15.54 9.18 6.54
CA GLY A 141 16.63 10.13 6.31
C GLY A 141 17.69 9.58 5.35
N GLU A 142 18.11 8.32 5.53
CA GLU A 142 19.09 7.65 4.66
C GLU A 142 18.58 7.51 3.22
N LEU A 143 17.32 7.11 3.05
CA LEU A 143 16.69 7.01 1.73
C LEU A 143 16.65 8.37 1.01
N ARG A 144 16.29 9.44 1.72
CA ARG A 144 16.29 10.81 1.17
C ARG A 144 17.69 11.26 0.78
N GLN A 145 18.70 10.99 1.61
CA GLN A 145 20.09 11.30 1.29
C GLN A 145 20.59 10.52 0.07
N ALA A 146 20.08 9.30 -0.14
CA ALA A 146 20.35 8.50 -1.34
C ALA A 146 19.54 8.96 -2.57
N GLY A 147 18.76 10.04 -2.48
CA GLY A 147 17.96 10.58 -3.58
C GLY A 147 16.66 9.82 -3.85
N ILE A 148 16.26 8.90 -2.97
CA ILE A 148 15.02 8.16 -3.09
C ILE A 148 13.85 9.03 -2.60
N GLN A 149 12.79 9.11 -3.43
CA GLN A 149 11.54 9.76 -3.03
C GLN A 149 10.83 8.90 -1.98
N VAL A 150 10.62 9.44 -0.79
CA VAL A 150 10.02 8.73 0.35
C VAL A 150 8.83 9.53 0.87
N PHE A 151 7.75 8.85 1.25
CA PHE A 151 6.64 9.47 1.95
C PHE A 151 7.08 10.03 3.31
N ASP A 152 6.45 11.10 3.76
CA ASP A 152 6.60 11.58 5.15
C ASP A 152 5.86 10.65 6.11
N ALA A 153 4.70 10.15 5.69
CA ALA A 153 3.95 9.14 6.40
C ALA A 153 4.70 7.80 6.48
N MET A 154 4.54 7.11 7.60
CA MET A 154 5.05 5.76 7.85
C MET A 154 3.94 4.90 8.45
N ILE A 155 3.92 3.59 8.15
CA ILE A 155 2.96 2.64 8.73
C ILE A 155 3.64 1.87 9.85
N ARG A 156 3.27 2.17 11.09
CA ARG A 156 3.84 1.53 12.27
C ARG A 156 3.34 0.10 12.44
N ARG A 157 4.21 -0.74 12.97
CA ARG A 157 3.87 -2.12 13.33
C ARG A 157 2.86 -2.13 14.48
N THR A 158 1.72 -2.77 14.27
CA THR A 158 0.70 -2.98 15.30
C THR A 158 0.02 -4.33 15.10
N VAL A 159 -0.51 -4.88 16.18
CA VAL A 159 -1.37 -6.07 16.15
C VAL A 159 -2.74 -5.80 15.52
N GLY A 160 -3.08 -4.54 15.31
CA GLY A 160 -4.33 -4.16 14.65
C GLY A 160 -4.43 -4.65 13.22
N PHE A 161 -3.37 -4.54 12.42
CA PHE A 161 -3.39 -4.97 11.01
C PHE A 161 -3.66 -6.48 10.84
N PRO A 162 -2.95 -7.40 11.54
CA PRO A 162 -3.30 -8.82 11.49
C PRO A 162 -4.72 -9.11 11.99
N LYS A 163 -5.19 -8.43 13.06
CA LYS A 163 -6.54 -8.59 13.57
C LYS A 163 -7.60 -8.15 12.55
N SER A 164 -7.42 -7.01 11.90
CA SER A 164 -8.33 -6.54 10.86
C SER A 164 -8.36 -7.47 9.66
N ALA A 165 -7.22 -8.03 9.26
CA ALA A 165 -7.14 -9.03 8.21
C ALA A 165 -7.92 -10.30 8.54
N LEU A 166 -7.82 -10.77 9.78
CA LEU A 166 -8.55 -11.95 10.26
C LEU A 166 -10.06 -11.69 10.32
N ALA A 167 -10.47 -10.49 10.72
CA ALA A 167 -11.86 -10.09 10.84
C ALA A 167 -12.50 -9.61 9.50
N GLY A 168 -11.75 -9.55 8.41
CA GLY A 168 -12.25 -9.05 7.12
C GLY A 168 -12.65 -7.58 7.15
N THR A 169 -11.97 -6.76 7.96
CA THR A 169 -12.29 -5.34 8.15
C THR A 169 -11.02 -4.47 8.12
N THR A 170 -11.10 -3.21 8.49
CA THR A 170 -9.95 -2.30 8.59
C THR A 170 -9.62 -1.98 10.04
N VAL A 171 -8.41 -1.46 10.30
CA VAL A 171 -8.03 -1.05 11.66
C VAL A 171 -8.90 0.05 12.22
N GLU A 172 -9.56 0.83 11.37
CA GLU A 172 -10.47 1.90 11.80
C GLU A 172 -11.68 1.39 12.57
N THR A 173 -12.20 0.23 12.18
CA THR A 173 -13.44 -0.34 12.73
C THR A 173 -13.23 -1.25 13.94
N LEU A 174 -11.98 -1.48 14.30
CA LEU A 174 -11.66 -2.30 15.47
C LEU A 174 -11.78 -1.47 16.78
N ASP A 175 -12.34 -2.07 17.85
CA ASP A 175 -12.58 -1.43 19.16
C ASP A 175 -11.34 -1.40 20.09
N ASP A 176 -10.25 -0.75 19.69
CA ASP A 176 -9.04 -0.64 20.52
C ASP A 176 -8.35 0.71 20.30
N ALA A 177 -8.00 1.43 21.35
CA ALA A 177 -7.35 2.75 21.29
C ALA A 177 -6.00 2.74 20.50
N ARG A 178 -5.27 1.62 20.50
CA ARG A 178 -4.04 1.45 19.71
C ARG A 178 -4.30 1.47 18.20
N GLN A 179 -5.52 1.19 17.79
CA GLN A 179 -5.92 1.13 16.39
C GLN A 179 -6.21 2.52 15.83
N LYS A 180 -6.60 3.46 16.67
CA LYS A 180 -6.73 4.87 16.27
C LYS A 180 -5.40 5.42 15.77
N SER A 181 -4.28 5.04 16.38
CA SER A 181 -2.96 5.47 15.88
C SER A 181 -2.57 4.79 14.57
N ALA A 182 -2.96 3.52 14.37
CA ALA A 182 -2.74 2.82 13.10
C ALA A 182 -3.56 3.42 11.97
N TRP A 183 -4.82 3.82 12.24
CA TRP A 183 -5.63 4.50 11.26
C TRP A 183 -5.09 5.90 10.94
N ALA A 184 -4.60 6.65 11.93
CA ALA A 184 -3.95 7.94 11.70
C ALA A 184 -2.73 7.85 10.76
N ASP A 185 -1.95 6.76 10.83
CA ASP A 185 -0.87 6.51 9.87
C ASP A 185 -1.41 6.35 8.45
N VAL A 186 -2.52 5.62 8.28
CA VAL A 186 -3.19 5.44 6.99
C VAL A 186 -3.74 6.76 6.46
N GLU A 187 -4.39 7.56 7.31
CA GLU A 187 -4.91 8.88 6.93
C GLU A 187 -3.79 9.84 6.51
N SER A 188 -2.68 9.84 7.23
CA SER A 188 -1.50 10.63 6.87
C SER A 188 -0.98 10.25 5.48
N LEU A 189 -0.81 8.94 5.22
CA LEU A 189 -0.39 8.44 3.92
C LEU A 189 -1.39 8.78 2.81
N GLY A 190 -2.68 8.56 3.05
CA GLY A 190 -3.72 8.84 2.08
C GLY A 190 -3.81 10.31 1.69
N ASN A 191 -3.67 11.22 2.67
CA ASN A 191 -3.65 12.66 2.43
C ASN A 191 -2.39 13.08 1.65
N GLU A 192 -1.24 12.50 1.96
CA GLU A 192 -0.01 12.76 1.21
C GLU A 192 -0.12 12.28 -0.25
N ILE A 193 -0.73 11.11 -0.48
CA ILE A 193 -1.01 10.62 -1.83
C ILE A 193 -1.93 11.57 -2.58
N LEU A 194 -3.04 12.04 -1.97
CA LEU A 194 -3.97 12.98 -2.60
C LEU A 194 -3.30 14.29 -3.03
N ALA A 195 -2.30 14.76 -2.28
CA ALA A 195 -1.54 15.94 -2.64
C ALA A 195 -0.59 15.72 -3.83
N LEU A 196 -0.32 14.47 -4.17
CA LEU A 196 0.60 14.08 -5.25
C LEU A 196 -0.09 13.78 -6.59
N ILE A 197 -1.40 13.44 -6.59
CA ILE A 197 -2.11 12.92 -7.79
C ILE A 197 -3.26 13.87 -8.29
#